data_86cbf7e599e45251387a054ab128a2dc
#
_entry.id   86cbf7e599e45251387a054ab128a2dc
#
_cell.length_a   1.000
_cell.length_b   1.000
_cell.length_c   1.000
_cell.angle_alpha   90.00
_cell.angle_beta   90.00
_cell.angle_gamma   90.00
#
_symmetry.space_group_name_H-M   'P 1'
#
loop_
_entity.id
_entity.type
_entity.pdbx_description
1 polymer ?
#
loop_
_entity_poly.entity_id
_entity_poly.type
_entity_poly.pdbx_seq_one_letter_code
_entity_poly.pdbx_strand_id
1 'polypeptide(L)'
;SSDVWVTVTFDGVCSPVYLAKNNSTHIFYNADHTTITDGNNFYASRKIGETVWVYTNATYSSGQNIKDVMSPCVYDNVTKDTIAYNPTTYVYGNTAYWCFNFTMPAHQANVYIEAASSPPYTPPVTKKYNVKVNAPSNGTLVSDLTAQESGKNVTFTATENTGYTFTNFNVYKADGVTPITNSMTNPFVYPMPPEDIVVEAYFTANSYNITKDPGITNGSVSVATSATYGSTVNLTYSPKTGYKLDTVEIKGDKSGNIYSATADYSSFTMPAEDVTINVTFDKIIYTISKPTTPITGGTYDVDVATGQYNYNDKVTLTIAPDSGKSIDTTNSKIYKKNALGKFTVDVTSTFISPWSTTNTFYMPAYDILIDVQFN
;
A
#
# COMPACT_ATOMS: atom_id res chain seq x y z
N SER A 1 31.40 -41.92 -28.81
CA SER A 1 31.93 -41.61 -27.47
C SER A 1 30.74 -41.25 -26.58
N SER A 2 30.45 -42.10 -25.64
CA SER A 2 29.39 -41.82 -24.66
C SER A 2 30.03 -41.23 -23.43
N ASP A 3 29.74 -39.98 -23.12
CA ASP A 3 30.13 -39.30 -21.88
C ASP A 3 29.39 -40.04 -20.72
N VAL A 4 30.11 -40.44 -19.71
CA VAL A 4 29.54 -41.07 -18.52
C VAL A 4 29.53 -40.04 -17.40
N TRP A 5 28.35 -39.63 -16.98
CA TRP A 5 28.13 -38.75 -15.83
C TRP A 5 27.95 -39.58 -14.57
N VAL A 6 28.51 -39.06 -13.51
CA VAL A 6 28.50 -39.71 -12.22
C VAL A 6 28.07 -38.77 -11.13
N THR A 7 27.00 -39.09 -10.41
CA THR A 7 26.42 -38.32 -9.33
C THR A 7 26.67 -38.94 -7.96
N VAL A 8 27.03 -38.11 -6.97
CA VAL A 8 27.16 -38.54 -5.57
C VAL A 8 26.25 -37.73 -4.69
N THR A 9 25.46 -38.40 -3.88
CA THR A 9 24.62 -37.76 -2.87
C THR A 9 25.19 -38.04 -1.47
N PHE A 10 25.21 -37.04 -0.60
CA PHE A 10 25.70 -37.17 0.77
C PHE A 10 24.78 -36.57 1.81
N ASP A 11 24.72 -37.21 2.97
CA ASP A 11 24.10 -36.69 4.18
C ASP A 11 25.04 -35.65 4.84
N GLY A 12 24.55 -34.43 4.93
CA GLY A 12 25.29 -33.31 5.51
C GLY A 12 25.63 -32.24 4.44
N VAL A 13 26.13 -31.07 4.89
CA VAL A 13 26.47 -29.92 4.04
C VAL A 13 27.70 -30.24 3.16
N CYS A 14 27.54 -31.10 2.19
CA CYS A 14 28.58 -31.54 1.26
C CYS A 14 28.07 -31.35 -0.17
N SER A 15 28.95 -30.88 -1.05
CA SER A 15 28.65 -30.71 -2.47
C SER A 15 29.29 -31.82 -3.30
N PRO A 16 28.59 -32.40 -4.29
CA PRO A 16 29.13 -33.49 -5.11
C PRO A 16 30.21 -33.01 -6.10
N VAL A 17 31.12 -33.92 -6.43
CA VAL A 17 32.14 -33.73 -7.50
C VAL A 17 31.78 -34.62 -8.67
N TYR A 18 31.60 -34.02 -9.84
CA TYR A 18 31.36 -34.77 -11.10
C TYR A 18 32.62 -34.84 -11.94
N LEU A 19 32.82 -36.00 -12.54
CA LEU A 19 33.91 -36.26 -13.45
C LEU A 19 33.39 -36.72 -14.79
N ALA A 20 33.78 -36.06 -15.85
CA ALA A 20 33.56 -36.51 -17.20
C ALA A 20 34.74 -37.39 -17.65
N LYS A 21 34.46 -38.59 -18.08
CA LYS A 21 35.50 -39.53 -18.60
C LYS A 21 35.70 -39.26 -20.08
N ASN A 22 36.92 -38.91 -20.45
CA ASN A 22 37.37 -39.01 -21.82
C ASN A 22 38.47 -40.04 -21.90
N ASN A 23 38.29 -41.15 -22.59
CA ASN A 23 39.14 -42.26 -23.02
C ASN A 23 40.50 -42.56 -22.31
N SER A 24 40.82 -41.93 -21.22
CA SER A 24 41.99 -42.20 -20.39
C SER A 24 41.51 -42.63 -19.01
N THR A 25 42.06 -43.73 -18.51
CA THR A 25 41.78 -44.27 -17.20
C THR A 25 42.28 -43.30 -16.14
N HIS A 26 41.39 -42.63 -15.44
CA HIS A 26 41.73 -41.76 -14.32
C HIS A 26 41.40 -42.48 -13.02
N ILE A 27 42.33 -42.45 -12.06
CA ILE A 27 42.20 -43.10 -10.78
C ILE A 27 42.12 -42.02 -9.69
N PHE A 28 41.14 -42.11 -8.81
CA PHE A 28 40.97 -41.20 -7.69
C PHE A 28 41.40 -41.85 -6.40
N TYR A 29 41.97 -41.07 -5.50
CA TYR A 29 42.36 -41.48 -4.18
C TYR A 29 41.82 -40.48 -3.13
N ASN A 30 41.55 -41.01 -1.94
CA ASN A 30 41.31 -40.16 -0.76
C ASN A 30 42.54 -39.35 -0.38
N ALA A 31 42.39 -38.42 0.52
CA ALA A 31 43.49 -37.60 1.02
C ALA A 31 44.61 -38.45 1.67
N ASP A 32 44.29 -39.65 2.09
CA ASP A 32 45.23 -40.63 2.64
C ASP A 32 45.87 -41.57 1.58
N HIS A 33 45.66 -41.27 0.30
CA HIS A 33 46.10 -42.05 -0.85
C HIS A 33 45.55 -43.47 -0.99
N THR A 34 44.43 -43.80 -0.30
CA THR A 34 43.74 -45.04 -0.50
C THR A 34 42.87 -45.02 -1.76
N THR A 35 42.89 -46.11 -2.53
CA THR A 35 42.15 -46.18 -3.81
C THR A 35 40.64 -46.11 -3.56
N ILE A 36 39.98 -45.15 -4.19
CA ILE A 36 38.52 -45.12 -4.25
C ILE A 36 38.08 -45.95 -5.48
N THR A 37 38.01 -47.25 -5.33
CA THR A 37 37.39 -48.25 -6.22
C THR A 37 37.54 -48.10 -7.73
N ASP A 38 37.89 -49.17 -8.30
CA ASP A 38 37.85 -49.51 -9.73
C ASP A 38 36.39 -49.47 -10.23
N GLY A 39 36.17 -48.76 -11.31
CA GLY A 39 34.89 -48.81 -11.98
C GLY A 39 34.37 -47.46 -12.50
N ASN A 40 33.50 -47.56 -13.43
CA ASN A 40 32.98 -46.49 -14.30
C ASN A 40 32.18 -45.36 -13.60
N ASN A 41 32.20 -45.26 -12.28
CA ASN A 41 31.42 -44.29 -11.54
C ASN A 41 32.12 -43.80 -10.28
N PHE A 42 32.55 -42.54 -10.26
CA PHE A 42 33.19 -41.92 -9.10
C PHE A 42 32.30 -40.90 -8.41
N TYR A 43 32.22 -41.11 -7.09
CA TYR A 43 31.48 -40.25 -6.19
C TYR A 43 32.36 -39.93 -5.00
N ALA A 44 32.78 -38.69 -4.84
CA ALA A 44 33.41 -38.21 -3.63
C ALA A 44 32.60 -37.08 -3.02
N SER A 45 32.18 -37.25 -1.79
CA SER A 45 31.64 -36.19 -0.94
C SER A 45 32.76 -35.43 -0.34
N ARG A 46 32.66 -34.14 -0.38
CA ARG A 46 33.61 -33.27 0.27
C ARG A 46 32.88 -32.09 0.91
N LYS A 47 33.33 -31.70 2.09
CA LYS A 47 32.80 -30.51 2.74
C LYS A 47 33.23 -29.27 1.97
N ILE A 48 32.37 -28.26 1.98
CA ILE A 48 32.70 -26.94 1.41
C ILE A 48 34.00 -26.43 2.03
N GLY A 49 34.92 -25.95 1.19
CA GLY A 49 36.23 -25.48 1.61
C GLY A 49 37.29 -26.58 1.82
N GLU A 50 36.92 -27.86 1.69
CA GLU A 50 37.88 -28.99 1.80
C GLU A 50 38.72 -29.08 0.51
N THR A 51 39.99 -29.48 0.65
CA THR A 51 40.88 -29.73 -0.48
C THR A 51 40.55 -31.07 -1.14
N VAL A 52 40.21 -31.06 -2.40
CA VAL A 52 39.95 -32.25 -3.22
C VAL A 52 41.17 -32.56 -4.08
N TRP A 53 41.65 -33.80 -4.02
CA TRP A 53 42.75 -34.27 -4.83
C TRP A 53 42.25 -35.13 -5.97
N VAL A 54 42.75 -34.83 -7.19
CA VAL A 54 42.47 -35.57 -8.42
C VAL A 54 43.78 -36.18 -8.92
N TYR A 55 43.84 -37.48 -8.92
CA TYR A 55 44.97 -38.25 -9.39
C TYR A 55 44.72 -38.77 -10.80
N THR A 56 45.72 -38.73 -11.65
CA THR A 56 45.59 -39.17 -13.04
C THR A 56 46.57 -40.29 -13.34
N ASN A 57 46.36 -40.98 -14.46
CA ASN A 57 47.35 -41.93 -15.01
C ASN A 57 48.27 -41.30 -16.04
N ALA A 58 48.25 -40.00 -16.23
CA ALA A 58 49.15 -39.30 -17.08
C ALA A 58 50.56 -39.23 -16.46
N THR A 59 51.51 -39.84 -17.09
CA THR A 59 52.91 -39.84 -16.61
C THR A 59 53.55 -38.50 -16.71
N TYR A 60 54.34 -38.18 -15.71
CA TYR A 60 55.16 -36.96 -15.64
C TYR A 60 56.56 -37.25 -16.13
N SER A 61 57.10 -36.36 -17.00
CA SER A 61 58.50 -36.30 -17.35
C SER A 61 59.12 -34.99 -16.84
N SER A 62 60.35 -35.03 -16.38
CA SER A 62 61.04 -33.85 -15.81
C SER A 62 61.04 -32.67 -16.79
N GLY A 63 60.57 -31.52 -16.31
CA GLY A 63 60.46 -30.29 -17.09
C GLY A 63 59.17 -30.14 -17.92
N GLN A 64 58.27 -31.12 -17.86
CA GLN A 64 56.98 -31.08 -18.54
C GLN A 64 55.95 -30.32 -17.71
N ASN A 65 55.08 -29.55 -18.37
CA ASN A 65 53.93 -28.90 -17.75
C ASN A 65 52.70 -29.82 -17.85
N ILE A 66 51.81 -29.79 -16.85
CA ILE A 66 50.55 -30.57 -16.88
C ILE A 66 49.76 -30.29 -18.17
N LYS A 67 49.80 -29.06 -18.66
CA LYS A 67 49.11 -28.64 -19.88
C LYS A 67 49.68 -29.24 -21.15
N ASP A 68 50.91 -29.80 -21.11
CA ASP A 68 51.53 -30.49 -22.26
C ASP A 68 50.98 -31.90 -22.44
N VAL A 69 50.32 -32.44 -21.42
CA VAL A 69 49.76 -33.82 -21.41
C VAL A 69 48.25 -33.85 -21.22
N MET A 70 47.67 -32.87 -20.50
CA MET A 70 46.23 -32.79 -20.27
C MET A 70 45.79 -31.35 -19.99
N SER A 71 44.53 -31.10 -20.20
CA SER A 71 43.88 -29.81 -19.92
C SER A 71 42.79 -30.02 -18.84
N PRO A 72 43.13 -29.96 -17.53
CA PRO A 72 42.14 -30.01 -16.48
C PRO A 72 41.26 -28.76 -16.50
N CYS A 73 39.97 -28.98 -16.35
CA CYS A 73 39.00 -27.91 -16.13
C CYS A 73 38.11 -28.29 -14.94
N VAL A 74 38.08 -27.46 -13.90
CA VAL A 74 37.20 -27.60 -12.74
C VAL A 74 36.26 -26.41 -12.71
N TYR A 75 34.99 -26.63 -12.58
CA TYR A 75 34.00 -25.55 -12.46
C TYR A 75 32.86 -25.89 -11.53
N ASP A 76 32.28 -24.85 -10.93
CA ASP A 76 31.07 -24.94 -10.14
C ASP A 76 29.86 -25.24 -11.05
N ASN A 77 29.11 -26.27 -10.76
CA ASN A 77 28.00 -26.71 -11.62
C ASN A 77 26.81 -25.74 -11.60
N VAL A 78 26.70 -24.88 -10.59
CA VAL A 78 25.60 -23.91 -10.44
C VAL A 78 26.00 -22.57 -11.05
N THR A 79 27.13 -21.98 -10.59
CA THR A 79 27.57 -20.68 -11.06
C THR A 79 28.25 -20.72 -12.43
N LYS A 80 28.74 -21.90 -12.85
CA LYS A 80 29.55 -22.12 -14.05
C LYS A 80 30.93 -21.45 -14.01
N ASP A 81 31.32 -20.91 -12.87
CA ASP A 81 32.64 -20.30 -12.71
C ASP A 81 33.73 -21.37 -12.69
N THR A 82 34.88 -21.07 -13.31
CA THR A 82 36.03 -21.93 -13.21
C THR A 82 36.71 -21.86 -11.86
N ILE A 83 37.01 -23.02 -11.29
CA ILE A 83 37.68 -23.16 -10.02
C ILE A 83 39.16 -23.32 -10.26
N ALA A 84 39.99 -22.52 -9.59
CA ALA A 84 41.44 -22.66 -9.67
C ALA A 84 41.88 -24.00 -9.11
N TYR A 85 42.83 -24.64 -9.79
CA TYR A 85 43.45 -25.87 -9.35
C TYR A 85 44.97 -25.75 -9.31
N ASN A 86 45.60 -26.55 -8.45
CA ASN A 86 47.05 -26.54 -8.27
C ASN A 86 47.64 -27.88 -8.80
N PRO A 87 48.33 -27.86 -9.96
CA PRO A 87 48.97 -29.07 -10.49
C PRO A 87 50.22 -29.44 -9.66
N THR A 88 50.38 -30.74 -9.47
CA THR A 88 51.55 -31.33 -8.82
C THR A 88 51.76 -32.74 -9.33
N THR A 89 52.68 -33.47 -8.76
CA THR A 89 53.01 -34.87 -9.14
C THR A 89 52.95 -35.77 -7.92
N TYR A 90 52.64 -37.05 -8.15
CA TYR A 90 52.82 -38.11 -7.18
C TYR A 90 53.57 -39.29 -7.81
N VAL A 91 54.23 -40.10 -6.96
CA VAL A 91 55.01 -41.26 -7.44
C VAL A 91 54.26 -42.53 -7.01
N TYR A 92 54.04 -43.43 -7.96
CA TYR A 92 53.50 -44.76 -7.70
C TYR A 92 54.46 -45.79 -8.34
N GLY A 93 55.06 -46.67 -7.52
CA GLY A 93 56.17 -47.51 -7.97
C GLY A 93 57.37 -46.65 -8.38
N ASN A 94 57.89 -46.87 -9.59
CA ASN A 94 59.00 -46.09 -10.20
C ASN A 94 58.53 -45.04 -11.19
N THR A 95 57.23 -44.74 -11.23
CA THR A 95 56.68 -43.82 -12.22
C THR A 95 56.05 -42.60 -11.52
N ALA A 96 56.41 -41.43 -11.99
CA ALA A 96 55.74 -40.19 -11.55
C ALA A 96 54.55 -39.88 -12.44
N TYR A 97 53.44 -39.47 -11.82
CA TYR A 97 52.19 -39.15 -12.47
C TYR A 97 51.73 -37.73 -12.13
N TRP A 98 50.96 -37.10 -12.99
CA TRP A 98 50.31 -35.84 -12.71
C TRP A 98 49.14 -36.02 -11.77
N CYS A 99 48.99 -35.08 -10.83
CA CYS A 99 47.78 -34.86 -10.06
C CYS A 99 47.58 -33.36 -9.85
N PHE A 100 46.38 -32.99 -9.42
CA PHE A 100 46.07 -31.62 -9.05
C PHE A 100 45.06 -31.60 -7.89
N ASN A 101 45.00 -30.47 -7.23
CA ASN A 101 43.99 -30.24 -6.20
C ASN A 101 43.25 -28.92 -6.41
N PHE A 102 42.06 -28.86 -5.84
CA PHE A 102 41.26 -27.64 -5.79
C PHE A 102 40.46 -27.59 -4.48
N THR A 103 39.95 -26.38 -4.13
CA THR A 103 39.10 -26.21 -2.96
C THR A 103 37.64 -26.43 -3.36
N MET A 104 36.92 -27.23 -2.59
CA MET A 104 35.51 -27.56 -2.83
C MET A 104 34.64 -26.31 -2.74
N PRO A 105 33.90 -25.92 -3.79
CA PRO A 105 32.97 -24.81 -3.76
C PRO A 105 31.73 -25.11 -2.93
N ALA A 106 30.84 -24.11 -2.76
CA ALA A 106 29.56 -24.26 -2.08
C ALA A 106 28.55 -25.16 -2.81
N HIS A 107 28.80 -25.45 -4.08
CA HIS A 107 27.97 -26.28 -4.94
C HIS A 107 28.77 -27.44 -5.52
N GLN A 108 28.09 -28.27 -6.26
CA GLN A 108 28.72 -29.38 -6.98
C GLN A 108 29.86 -28.88 -7.87
N ALA A 109 31.04 -29.46 -7.76
CA ALA A 109 32.14 -29.22 -8.67
C ALA A 109 32.15 -30.26 -9.81
N ASN A 110 32.29 -29.80 -11.04
CA ASN A 110 32.51 -30.66 -12.19
C ASN A 110 33.99 -30.60 -12.61
N VAL A 111 34.57 -31.74 -12.82
CA VAL A 111 35.96 -31.88 -13.24
C VAL A 111 36.03 -32.54 -14.60
N TYR A 112 36.65 -31.89 -15.57
CA TYR A 112 36.94 -32.44 -16.88
C TYR A 112 38.47 -32.54 -17.07
N ILE A 113 38.91 -33.62 -17.66
CA ILE A 113 40.30 -33.81 -18.02
C ILE A 113 40.37 -34.26 -19.47
N GLU A 114 40.93 -33.45 -20.32
CA GLU A 114 41.10 -33.72 -21.76
C GLU A 114 42.57 -33.95 -22.10
N ALA A 115 42.84 -34.66 -23.22
CA ALA A 115 44.20 -34.80 -23.74
C ALA A 115 44.71 -33.43 -24.20
N ALA A 116 46.02 -33.18 -24.10
CA ALA A 116 46.64 -31.89 -24.44
C ALA A 116 46.43 -31.43 -25.90
N SER A 117 46.08 -32.33 -26.80
CA SER A 117 45.72 -32.06 -28.19
C SER A 117 44.31 -31.58 -28.41
N SER A 118 43.47 -31.64 -27.40
CA SER A 118 42.10 -31.15 -27.46
C SER A 118 42.03 -29.68 -27.02
N PRO A 119 41.15 -28.86 -27.59
CA PRO A 119 40.93 -27.52 -27.05
C PRO A 119 40.47 -27.64 -25.61
N PRO A 120 40.90 -26.72 -24.70
CA PRO A 120 40.49 -26.76 -23.30
C PRO A 120 38.95 -26.77 -23.18
N TYR A 121 38.43 -27.66 -22.33
CA TYR A 121 36.99 -27.68 -22.06
C TYR A 121 36.59 -26.33 -21.43
N THR A 122 35.63 -25.64 -22.04
CA THR A 122 34.96 -24.49 -21.46
C THR A 122 33.57 -24.91 -21.01
N PRO A 123 33.19 -24.68 -19.75
CA PRO A 123 31.84 -24.97 -19.30
C PRO A 123 30.81 -24.28 -20.21
N PRO A 124 29.70 -24.94 -20.53
CA PRO A 124 28.67 -24.28 -21.31
C PRO A 124 28.15 -23.07 -20.53
N VAL A 125 28.32 -21.89 -21.11
CA VAL A 125 27.75 -20.67 -20.58
C VAL A 125 26.25 -20.68 -20.89
N THR A 126 25.44 -20.93 -19.91
CA THR A 126 23.99 -20.82 -20.09
C THR A 126 23.62 -19.33 -20.14
N LYS A 127 22.94 -18.98 -21.22
CA LYS A 127 22.45 -17.61 -21.40
C LYS A 127 21.39 -17.29 -20.34
N LYS A 128 21.65 -16.26 -19.55
CA LYS A 128 20.65 -15.67 -18.66
C LYS A 128 19.96 -14.51 -19.35
N TYR A 129 18.71 -14.33 -19.04
CA TYR A 129 17.85 -13.26 -19.51
C TYR A 129 17.49 -12.36 -18.36
N ASN A 130 17.46 -11.04 -18.60
CA ASN A 130 17.26 -10.04 -17.57
C ASN A 130 15.80 -9.99 -17.15
N VAL A 131 15.62 -9.73 -15.85
CA VAL A 131 14.32 -9.46 -15.21
C VAL A 131 14.35 -8.01 -14.73
N LYS A 132 13.53 -7.18 -15.32
CA LYS A 132 13.30 -5.81 -14.87
C LYS A 132 11.94 -5.74 -14.16
N VAL A 133 11.89 -5.14 -13.01
CA VAL A 133 10.64 -4.79 -12.32
C VAL A 133 10.45 -3.28 -12.39
N ASN A 134 9.26 -2.83 -12.78
CA ASN A 134 8.89 -1.43 -12.69
C ASN A 134 8.29 -1.17 -11.30
N ALA A 135 8.70 -0.05 -10.67
CA ALA A 135 8.15 0.35 -9.39
C ALA A 135 6.64 0.68 -9.55
N PRO A 136 5.74 -0.05 -8.89
CA PRO A 136 4.33 0.21 -9.02
C PRO A 136 3.90 1.42 -8.18
N SER A 137 2.77 2.03 -8.54
CA SER A 137 2.03 2.90 -7.63
C SER A 137 1.24 2.05 -6.63
N ASN A 138 1.09 2.54 -5.39
CA ASN A 138 0.20 1.97 -4.36
C ASN A 138 0.63 0.61 -3.79
N GLY A 139 1.90 0.26 -3.94
CA GLY A 139 2.49 -0.95 -3.39
C GLY A 139 3.97 -1.09 -3.74
N THR A 140 4.52 -2.27 -3.50
CA THR A 140 5.88 -2.63 -3.90
C THR A 140 5.88 -3.89 -4.75
N LEU A 141 6.86 -4.03 -5.62
CA LEU A 141 7.12 -5.23 -6.42
C LEU A 141 8.58 -5.61 -6.28
N VAL A 142 8.83 -6.86 -5.92
CA VAL A 142 10.17 -7.43 -5.77
C VAL A 142 10.28 -8.70 -6.60
N SER A 143 11.40 -8.88 -7.27
CA SER A 143 11.83 -10.14 -7.87
C SER A 143 12.93 -10.75 -7.01
N ASP A 144 12.93 -12.06 -6.83
CA ASP A 144 13.99 -12.79 -6.14
C ASP A 144 15.31 -12.80 -6.94
N LEU A 145 15.24 -12.60 -8.26
CA LEU A 145 16.38 -12.61 -9.17
C LEU A 145 16.29 -11.45 -10.19
N THR A 146 17.44 -10.91 -10.58
CA THR A 146 17.56 -9.89 -11.63
C THR A 146 17.84 -10.47 -13.02
N ALA A 147 18.22 -11.75 -13.09
CA ALA A 147 18.41 -12.49 -14.33
C ALA A 147 18.30 -14.00 -14.06
N GLN A 148 17.77 -14.76 -15.03
CA GLN A 148 17.61 -16.21 -14.90
C GLN A 148 17.74 -16.90 -16.27
N GLU A 149 18.08 -18.18 -16.25
CA GLU A 149 18.11 -19.07 -17.44
C GLU A 149 16.67 -19.37 -17.91
N SER A 150 16.53 -19.54 -19.23
CA SER A 150 15.24 -19.96 -19.80
C SER A 150 14.74 -21.27 -19.17
N GLY A 151 13.45 -21.31 -18.85
CA GLY A 151 12.80 -22.49 -18.23
C GLY A 151 13.02 -22.61 -16.72
N LYS A 152 13.88 -21.81 -16.10
CA LYS A 152 14.05 -21.75 -14.64
C LYS A 152 13.10 -20.71 -14.03
N ASN A 153 12.66 -20.96 -12.80
CA ASN A 153 11.71 -20.09 -12.14
C ASN A 153 12.33 -18.78 -11.62
N VAL A 154 11.53 -17.73 -11.70
CA VAL A 154 11.72 -16.45 -11.00
C VAL A 154 10.45 -16.20 -10.19
N THR A 155 10.59 -15.66 -8.98
CA THR A 155 9.46 -15.38 -8.09
C THR A 155 9.26 -13.87 -7.94
N PHE A 156 8.04 -13.43 -8.21
CA PHE A 156 7.61 -12.03 -8.02
C PHE A 156 6.71 -11.94 -6.79
N THR A 157 7.01 -10.99 -5.92
CA THR A 157 6.21 -10.72 -4.73
C THR A 157 5.76 -9.27 -4.74
N ALA A 158 4.46 -9.05 -4.62
CA ALA A 158 3.84 -7.75 -4.47
C ALA A 158 3.38 -7.54 -3.03
N THR A 159 3.55 -6.32 -2.51
CA THR A 159 3.05 -5.94 -1.18
C THR A 159 2.23 -4.66 -1.32
N GLU A 160 1.00 -4.68 -0.81
CA GLU A 160 0.08 -3.57 -0.90
C GLU A 160 0.46 -2.44 0.07
N ASN A 161 0.26 -1.20 -0.34
CA ASN A 161 0.18 -0.06 0.58
C ASN A 161 -1.18 -0.04 1.29
N THR A 162 -1.25 0.61 2.44
CA THR A 162 -2.50 0.80 3.18
C THR A 162 -3.59 1.35 2.28
N GLY A 163 -4.76 0.74 2.33
CA GLY A 163 -5.93 1.15 1.53
C GLY A 163 -5.98 0.59 0.11
N TYR A 164 -5.05 -0.28 -0.26
CA TYR A 164 -5.03 -0.94 -1.57
C TYR A 164 -5.01 -2.45 -1.45
N THR A 165 -5.42 -3.13 -2.50
CA THR A 165 -5.34 -4.58 -2.66
C THR A 165 -4.62 -4.89 -3.97
N PHE A 166 -3.73 -5.88 -3.95
CA PHE A 166 -3.08 -6.40 -5.14
C PHE A 166 -4.12 -6.93 -6.13
N THR A 167 -3.95 -6.59 -7.40
CA THR A 167 -4.87 -6.99 -8.47
C THR A 167 -4.25 -8.09 -9.34
N ASN A 168 -3.11 -7.79 -9.96
CA ASN A 168 -2.41 -8.74 -10.83
C ASN A 168 -0.96 -8.30 -11.11
N PHE A 169 -0.17 -9.25 -11.56
CA PHE A 169 1.07 -8.99 -12.30
C PHE A 169 0.80 -9.00 -13.80
N ASN A 170 1.49 -8.16 -14.54
CA ASN A 170 1.65 -8.26 -15.99
C ASN A 170 3.12 -8.46 -16.33
N VAL A 171 3.39 -9.39 -17.22
CA VAL A 171 4.73 -9.67 -17.76
C VAL A 171 4.76 -9.24 -19.20
N TYR A 172 5.74 -8.43 -19.54
CA TYR A 172 5.98 -7.88 -20.88
C TYR A 172 7.33 -8.31 -21.41
N LYS A 173 7.50 -8.24 -22.73
CA LYS A 173 8.83 -8.31 -23.36
C LYS A 173 9.71 -7.16 -22.89
N ALA A 174 10.98 -7.19 -23.27
CA ALA A 174 11.98 -6.17 -22.95
C ALA A 174 11.54 -4.73 -23.33
N ASP A 175 10.64 -4.60 -24.30
CA ASP A 175 10.07 -3.31 -24.72
C ASP A 175 9.14 -2.67 -23.67
N GLY A 176 8.71 -3.43 -22.65
CA GLY A 176 7.80 -3.00 -21.60
C GLY A 176 6.36 -2.76 -22.05
N VAL A 177 6.00 -3.15 -23.27
CA VAL A 177 4.68 -2.85 -23.87
C VAL A 177 4.03 -4.12 -24.44
N THR A 178 4.80 -5.00 -25.10
CA THR A 178 4.26 -6.24 -25.67
C THR A 178 3.97 -7.26 -24.58
N PRO A 179 2.67 -7.61 -24.32
CA PRO A 179 2.33 -8.51 -23.22
C PRO A 179 2.76 -9.95 -23.54
N ILE A 180 3.24 -10.65 -22.51
CA ILE A 180 3.55 -12.08 -22.57
C ILE A 180 2.48 -12.85 -21.79
N THR A 181 2.24 -12.47 -20.52
CA THR A 181 1.27 -13.13 -19.64
C THR A 181 0.88 -12.22 -18.48
N ASN A 182 -0.11 -12.65 -17.71
CA ASN A 182 -0.49 -12.02 -16.43
C ASN A 182 -0.78 -13.09 -15.38
N SER A 183 -0.83 -12.68 -14.10
CA SER A 183 -1.18 -13.56 -12.98
C SER A 183 -1.84 -12.79 -11.86
N MET A 184 -2.89 -13.35 -11.27
CA MET A 184 -3.52 -12.86 -10.03
C MET A 184 -2.96 -13.55 -8.78
N THR A 185 -2.05 -14.52 -8.95
CA THR A 185 -1.43 -15.23 -7.82
C THR A 185 -0.26 -14.43 -7.28
N ASN A 186 -0.20 -14.22 -5.96
CA ASN A 186 0.88 -13.55 -5.26
C ASN A 186 1.33 -14.41 -4.05
N PRO A 187 2.59 -14.86 -3.96
CA PRO A 187 3.67 -14.65 -4.94
C PRO A 187 3.43 -15.37 -6.27
N PHE A 188 3.97 -14.81 -7.37
CA PHE A 188 3.89 -15.37 -8.70
C PHE A 188 5.20 -16.03 -9.10
N VAL A 189 5.19 -17.35 -9.26
CA VAL A 189 6.32 -18.15 -9.75
C VAL A 189 6.19 -18.31 -11.25
N TYR A 190 7.18 -17.79 -11.98
CA TYR A 190 7.14 -17.73 -13.45
C TYR A 190 8.38 -18.37 -14.08
N PRO A 191 8.22 -19.33 -15.01
CA PRO A 191 9.35 -19.89 -15.76
C PRO A 191 9.88 -18.86 -16.76
N MET A 192 11.16 -18.52 -16.64
CA MET A 192 11.81 -17.49 -17.46
C MET A 192 11.74 -17.85 -18.95
N PRO A 193 11.22 -16.97 -19.82
CA PRO A 193 11.24 -17.20 -21.27
C PRO A 193 12.66 -17.02 -21.83
N PRO A 194 12.91 -17.41 -23.11
CA PRO A 194 14.20 -17.21 -23.76
C PRO A 194 14.42 -15.76 -24.24
N GLU A 195 13.94 -14.79 -23.47
CA GLU A 195 14.05 -13.35 -23.73
C GLU A 195 14.00 -12.54 -22.42
N ASP A 196 14.52 -11.31 -22.45
CA ASP A 196 14.43 -10.37 -21.33
C ASP A 196 12.98 -9.95 -21.09
N ILE A 197 12.59 -9.75 -19.83
CA ILE A 197 11.23 -9.40 -19.43
C ILE A 197 11.18 -8.14 -18.57
N VAL A 198 10.01 -7.46 -18.64
CA VAL A 198 9.61 -6.40 -17.72
C VAL A 198 8.35 -6.84 -16.99
N VAL A 199 8.32 -6.66 -15.67
CA VAL A 199 7.18 -7.06 -14.84
C VAL A 199 6.64 -5.85 -14.11
N GLU A 200 5.31 -5.76 -14.08
CA GLU A 200 4.56 -4.72 -13.37
C GLU A 200 3.53 -5.37 -12.43
N ALA A 201 3.29 -4.73 -11.29
CA ALA A 201 2.24 -5.10 -10.36
C ALA A 201 1.19 -3.99 -10.28
N TYR A 202 -0.08 -4.37 -10.25
CA TYR A 202 -1.21 -3.46 -10.18
C TYR A 202 -1.97 -3.61 -8.87
N PHE A 203 -2.45 -2.48 -8.35
CA PHE A 203 -3.18 -2.40 -7.10
C PHE A 203 -4.43 -1.55 -7.28
N THR A 204 -5.53 -1.98 -6.67
CA THR A 204 -6.81 -1.28 -6.69
C THR A 204 -7.10 -0.70 -5.31
N ALA A 205 -7.58 0.56 -5.26
CA ALA A 205 -8.01 1.18 -4.02
C ALA A 205 -9.24 0.45 -3.45
N ASN A 206 -9.19 0.14 -2.16
CA ASN A 206 -10.27 -0.52 -1.45
C ASN A 206 -11.45 0.43 -1.24
N SER A 207 -12.67 -0.10 -1.25
CA SER A 207 -13.87 0.64 -0.90
C SER A 207 -14.20 0.42 0.56
N TYR A 208 -14.59 1.50 1.24
CA TYR A 208 -14.95 1.51 2.66
C TYR A 208 -16.35 2.11 2.85
N ASN A 209 -17.06 1.64 3.87
CA ASN A 209 -18.41 2.07 4.17
C ASN A 209 -18.42 3.40 4.92
N ILE A 210 -19.49 4.16 4.70
CA ILE A 210 -19.77 5.43 5.38
C ILE A 210 -21.11 5.29 6.06
N THR A 211 -21.12 5.33 7.38
CA THR A 211 -22.30 5.24 8.22
C THR A 211 -22.61 6.61 8.82
N LYS A 212 -23.89 6.92 8.98
CA LYS A 212 -24.33 8.11 9.72
C LYS A 212 -24.70 7.71 11.13
N ASP A 213 -24.25 8.49 12.11
CA ASP A 213 -24.65 8.29 13.50
C ASP A 213 -26.20 8.38 13.61
N PRO A 214 -26.87 7.37 14.19
CA PRO A 214 -28.33 7.40 14.37
C PRO A 214 -28.79 8.48 15.35
N GLY A 215 -27.90 9.05 16.16
CA GLY A 215 -28.17 10.13 17.10
C GLY A 215 -28.26 11.52 16.47
N ILE A 216 -28.06 11.69 15.17
CA ILE A 216 -28.18 12.99 14.50
C ILE A 216 -29.61 13.49 14.60
N THR A 217 -29.77 14.64 15.28
CA THR A 217 -31.06 15.32 15.48
C THR A 217 -30.98 16.76 15.01
N ASN A 218 -32.15 17.44 14.89
CA ASN A 218 -32.27 18.86 14.51
C ASN A 218 -31.76 19.19 13.09
N GLY A 219 -31.53 18.19 12.29
CA GLY A 219 -31.11 18.29 10.89
C GLY A 219 -30.80 16.94 10.33
N SER A 220 -30.18 16.92 9.16
CA SER A 220 -29.71 15.71 8.51
C SER A 220 -28.44 15.98 7.68
N VAL A 221 -27.67 14.94 7.42
CA VAL A 221 -26.54 14.95 6.48
C VAL A 221 -26.83 13.99 5.33
N SER A 222 -26.53 14.41 4.13
CA SER A 222 -26.52 13.57 2.92
C SER A 222 -25.08 13.29 2.51
N VAL A 223 -24.77 12.01 2.33
CA VAL A 223 -23.44 11.52 1.98
C VAL A 223 -23.59 10.18 1.26
N ALA A 224 -22.60 9.80 0.44
CA ALA A 224 -22.50 8.45 -0.14
C ALA A 224 -22.42 7.39 0.96
N THR A 225 -22.87 6.18 0.69
CA THR A 225 -22.81 5.05 1.65
C THR A 225 -21.47 4.33 1.66
N SER A 226 -20.61 4.59 0.65
CA SER A 226 -19.25 4.07 0.55
C SER A 226 -18.42 4.95 -0.39
N ALA A 227 -17.10 4.85 -0.27
CA ALA A 227 -16.15 5.51 -1.15
C ALA A 227 -14.84 4.72 -1.20
N THR A 228 -14.05 4.90 -2.25
CA THR A 228 -12.72 4.27 -2.35
C THR A 228 -11.70 5.07 -1.56
N TYR A 229 -10.71 4.39 -1.01
CA TYR A 229 -9.59 5.01 -0.29
C TYR A 229 -8.99 6.19 -1.06
N GLY A 230 -8.75 7.28 -0.37
CA GLY A 230 -8.15 8.50 -0.94
C GLY A 230 -9.08 9.35 -1.80
N SER A 231 -10.32 8.89 -2.10
CA SER A 231 -11.27 9.70 -2.86
C SER A 231 -11.93 10.79 -2.00
N THR A 232 -12.38 11.86 -2.65
CA THR A 232 -13.13 12.92 -1.99
C THR A 232 -14.58 12.50 -1.78
N VAL A 233 -15.07 12.61 -0.57
CA VAL A 233 -16.46 12.38 -0.17
C VAL A 233 -17.14 13.71 0.13
N ASN A 234 -18.18 14.05 -0.60
CA ASN A 234 -18.94 15.28 -0.41
C ASN A 234 -20.04 15.11 0.65
N LEU A 235 -20.23 16.16 1.44
CA LEU A 235 -21.21 16.26 2.51
C LEU A 235 -22.18 17.40 2.21
N THR A 236 -23.48 17.15 2.42
CA THR A 236 -24.52 18.17 2.29
C THR A 236 -25.41 18.13 3.52
N TYR A 237 -25.67 19.28 4.11
CA TYR A 237 -26.43 19.40 5.35
C TYR A 237 -27.78 20.05 5.13
N SER A 238 -28.78 19.57 5.87
CA SER A 238 -30.11 20.15 5.90
C SER A 238 -30.55 20.39 7.36
N PRO A 239 -30.16 21.55 7.95
CA PRO A 239 -30.62 21.90 9.28
C PRO A 239 -32.15 22.07 9.31
N LYS A 240 -32.80 21.68 10.41
CA LYS A 240 -34.20 22.02 10.63
C LYS A 240 -34.36 23.51 10.87
N THR A 241 -35.56 24.04 10.63
CA THR A 241 -35.89 25.44 10.92
C THR A 241 -35.47 25.83 12.34
N GLY A 242 -34.74 26.92 12.47
CA GLY A 242 -34.22 27.40 13.75
C GLY A 242 -32.88 26.80 14.19
N TYR A 243 -32.27 25.98 13.37
CA TYR A 243 -30.95 25.38 13.61
C TYR A 243 -29.96 25.71 12.53
N LYS A 244 -28.69 25.66 12.85
CA LYS A 244 -27.53 25.78 11.95
C LYS A 244 -26.58 24.63 12.19
N LEU A 245 -25.75 24.31 11.19
CA LEU A 245 -24.66 23.37 11.37
C LEU A 245 -23.72 23.86 12.49
N ASP A 246 -23.32 22.97 13.38
CA ASP A 246 -22.41 23.26 14.49
C ASP A 246 -21.10 22.51 14.31
N THR A 247 -21.11 21.18 14.44
CA THR A 247 -19.90 20.37 14.30
C THR A 247 -20.10 19.21 13.34
N VAL A 248 -18.98 18.76 12.75
CA VAL A 248 -18.90 17.56 11.93
C VAL A 248 -17.72 16.74 12.43
N GLU A 249 -17.99 15.51 12.82
CA GLU A 249 -16.98 14.54 13.23
C GLU A 249 -17.03 13.33 12.30
N ILE A 250 -15.88 12.95 11.75
CA ILE A 250 -15.72 11.76 10.92
C ILE A 250 -14.80 10.82 11.69
N LYS A 251 -15.37 9.74 12.22
CA LYS A 251 -14.65 8.81 13.10
C LYS A 251 -14.42 7.49 12.41
N GLY A 252 -13.18 7.01 12.43
CA GLY A 252 -12.82 5.67 11.97
C GLY A 252 -13.37 4.59 12.89
N ASP A 253 -14.07 3.63 12.33
CA ASP A 253 -14.80 2.61 13.12
C ASP A 253 -13.83 1.62 13.76
N LYS A 254 -12.69 1.35 13.13
CA LYS A 254 -11.68 0.43 13.62
C LYS A 254 -10.64 1.11 14.49
N SER A 255 -10.09 2.23 14.05
CA SER A 255 -9.01 2.95 14.74
C SER A 255 -9.52 3.85 15.86
N GLY A 256 -10.75 4.35 15.74
CA GLY A 256 -11.29 5.42 16.58
C GLY A 256 -10.71 6.81 16.27
N ASN A 257 -9.89 6.93 15.22
CA ASN A 257 -9.30 8.20 14.82
C ASN A 257 -10.36 9.17 14.30
N ILE A 258 -10.15 10.47 14.57
CA ILE A 258 -10.97 11.54 14.01
C ILE A 258 -10.28 12.07 12.77
N TYR A 259 -10.97 12.03 11.64
CA TYR A 259 -10.51 12.54 10.35
C TYR A 259 -11.06 13.95 10.11
N SER A 260 -10.22 14.79 9.52
CA SER A 260 -10.60 16.18 9.26
C SER A 260 -11.46 16.29 8.01
N ALA A 261 -12.57 17.01 8.11
CA ALA A 261 -13.25 17.57 6.96
C ALA A 261 -12.54 18.84 6.45
N THR A 262 -12.92 19.32 5.27
CA THR A 262 -12.54 20.66 4.79
C THR A 262 -13.00 21.76 5.76
N ALA A 263 -12.38 22.94 5.70
CA ALA A 263 -12.70 24.04 6.63
C ALA A 263 -14.16 24.49 6.60
N ASP A 264 -14.85 24.29 5.48
CA ASP A 264 -16.28 24.55 5.29
C ASP A 264 -17.17 23.32 5.54
N TYR A 265 -16.57 22.23 5.99
CA TYR A 265 -17.22 20.92 6.19
C TYR A 265 -17.89 20.32 4.94
N SER A 266 -17.57 20.80 3.74
CA SER A 266 -18.23 20.33 2.51
C SER A 266 -17.76 18.96 2.04
N SER A 267 -16.58 18.49 2.47
CA SER A 267 -16.03 17.20 2.07
C SER A 267 -14.94 16.69 3.03
N PHE A 268 -14.56 15.43 2.87
CA PHE A 268 -13.38 14.82 3.48
C PHE A 268 -12.75 13.81 2.52
N THR A 269 -11.51 13.40 2.80
CA THR A 269 -10.83 12.33 2.07
C THR A 269 -11.09 10.99 2.74
N MET A 270 -11.54 9.99 1.99
CA MET A 270 -11.86 8.65 2.52
C MET A 270 -10.61 7.96 3.09
N PRO A 271 -10.58 7.62 4.38
CA PRO A 271 -9.49 6.89 5.01
C PRO A 271 -9.50 5.41 4.60
N ALA A 272 -8.47 4.66 5.05
CA ALA A 272 -8.35 3.22 4.79
C ALA A 272 -9.12 2.37 5.81
N GLU A 273 -10.33 2.79 6.17
CA GLU A 273 -11.25 2.09 7.06
C GLU A 273 -12.68 2.62 6.90
N ASP A 274 -13.66 1.85 7.38
CA ASP A 274 -15.04 2.31 7.49
C ASP A 274 -15.13 3.49 8.47
N VAL A 275 -16.06 4.41 8.21
CA VAL A 275 -16.22 5.60 9.04
C VAL A 275 -17.69 5.82 9.45
N THR A 276 -17.86 6.37 10.63
CA THR A 276 -19.14 6.90 11.12
C THR A 276 -19.07 8.42 11.17
N ILE A 277 -20.06 9.07 10.56
CA ILE A 277 -20.20 10.54 10.54
C ILE A 277 -21.20 10.96 11.60
N ASN A 278 -20.76 11.78 12.52
CA ASN A 278 -21.61 12.48 13.47
C ASN A 278 -21.68 13.98 13.12
N VAL A 279 -22.88 14.54 13.17
CA VAL A 279 -23.15 15.94 12.87
C VAL A 279 -24.04 16.51 13.95
N THR A 280 -23.64 17.65 14.49
CA THR A 280 -24.47 18.40 15.43
C THR A 280 -25.04 19.65 14.79
N PHE A 281 -26.23 20.01 15.24
CA PHE A 281 -26.90 21.23 14.81
C PHE A 281 -27.26 22.04 16.06
N ASP A 282 -26.80 23.30 16.09
CA ASP A 282 -27.04 24.23 17.19
C ASP A 282 -28.22 25.14 16.91
N LYS A 283 -28.90 25.58 17.97
CA LYS A 283 -30.02 26.53 17.86
C LYS A 283 -29.52 27.88 17.39
N ILE A 284 -30.25 28.50 16.48
CA ILE A 284 -30.06 29.90 16.11
C ILE A 284 -30.78 30.76 17.12
N ILE A 285 -30.06 31.76 17.67
CA ILE A 285 -30.65 32.77 18.52
C ILE A 285 -31.18 33.90 17.63
N TYR A 286 -32.46 34.18 17.80
CA TYR A 286 -33.16 35.30 17.15
C TYR A 286 -33.41 36.39 18.14
N THR A 287 -33.46 37.67 17.67
CA THR A 287 -33.55 38.83 18.53
C THR A 287 -34.87 39.58 18.30
N ILE A 288 -35.50 39.97 19.40
CA ILE A 288 -36.57 40.95 19.38
C ILE A 288 -35.96 42.32 19.71
N SER A 289 -36.08 43.26 18.78
CA SER A 289 -35.59 44.66 18.94
C SER A 289 -36.75 45.61 19.16
N LYS A 290 -36.44 46.76 19.75
CA LYS A 290 -37.33 47.92 19.84
C LYS A 290 -36.85 49.04 18.91
N PRO A 291 -37.70 49.97 18.50
CA PRO A 291 -37.27 51.20 17.79
C PRO A 291 -36.24 51.97 18.62
N THR A 292 -35.31 52.66 17.91
CA THR A 292 -34.35 53.56 18.56
C THR A 292 -34.95 54.90 18.97
N THR A 293 -36.14 55.26 18.43
CA THR A 293 -36.90 56.45 18.84
C THR A 293 -37.50 56.24 20.22
N PRO A 294 -37.46 57.26 21.13
CA PRO A 294 -38.07 57.19 22.42
C PRO A 294 -39.59 56.85 22.34
N ILE A 295 -40.02 55.90 23.14
CA ILE A 295 -41.42 55.54 23.24
C ILE A 295 -42.08 56.54 24.21
N THR A 296 -43.24 57.07 23.85
CA THR A 296 -44.02 57.97 24.67
C THR A 296 -45.43 57.46 24.88
N GLY A 297 -46.02 57.73 26.06
CA GLY A 297 -47.39 57.33 26.41
C GLY A 297 -47.53 55.93 27.01
N GLY A 298 -46.42 55.25 27.28
CA GLY A 298 -46.41 53.96 27.94
C GLY A 298 -45.06 53.24 27.80
N THR A 299 -45.01 52.02 28.28
CA THR A 299 -43.84 51.12 28.18
C THR A 299 -44.26 49.75 27.70
N TYR A 300 -43.31 49.00 27.13
CA TYR A 300 -43.53 47.60 26.85
C TYR A 300 -42.22 46.82 26.94
N ASP A 301 -42.33 45.54 27.30
CA ASP A 301 -41.19 44.65 27.39
C ASP A 301 -41.58 43.20 27.06
N VAL A 302 -40.58 42.43 26.65
CA VAL A 302 -40.70 40.97 26.51
C VAL A 302 -40.18 40.28 27.75
N ASP A 303 -40.66 39.07 28.00
CA ASP A 303 -40.33 38.28 29.18
C ASP A 303 -38.86 37.92 29.34
N VAL A 304 -38.08 37.89 28.26
CA VAL A 304 -36.63 37.74 28.31
C VAL A 304 -35.94 39.09 28.08
N ALA A 305 -35.31 39.63 29.13
CA ALA A 305 -34.75 41.01 29.14
C ALA A 305 -33.72 41.27 28.05
N THR A 306 -33.01 40.22 27.60
CA THR A 306 -32.05 40.33 26.49
C THR A 306 -32.71 40.42 25.11
N GLY A 307 -34.02 40.12 25.01
CA GLY A 307 -34.74 39.99 23.74
C GLY A 307 -34.28 38.83 22.86
N GLN A 308 -33.53 37.87 23.43
CA GLN A 308 -32.98 36.73 22.70
C GLN A 308 -33.78 35.45 22.95
N TYR A 309 -34.21 34.83 21.88
CA TYR A 309 -35.03 33.64 21.86
C TYR A 309 -34.56 32.62 20.82
N ASN A 310 -34.83 31.36 21.06
CA ASN A 310 -34.74 30.35 19.99
C ASN A 310 -36.03 30.32 19.18
N TYR A 311 -35.93 29.75 17.98
CA TYR A 311 -37.13 29.47 17.19
C TYR A 311 -38.16 28.67 18.02
N ASN A 312 -39.41 29.09 17.95
CA ASN A 312 -40.55 28.50 18.61
C ASN A 312 -40.55 28.62 20.17
N ASP A 313 -39.65 29.43 20.74
CA ASP A 313 -39.80 29.79 22.16
C ASP A 313 -41.05 30.67 22.32
N LYS A 314 -41.76 30.45 23.42
CA LYS A 314 -42.91 31.27 23.77
C LYS A 314 -42.43 32.64 24.23
N VAL A 315 -42.92 33.67 23.61
CA VAL A 315 -42.67 35.07 23.96
C VAL A 315 -43.89 35.67 24.64
N THR A 316 -43.69 36.35 25.74
CA THR A 316 -44.76 37.12 26.41
C THR A 316 -44.36 38.61 26.28
N LEU A 317 -45.17 39.35 25.55
CA LEU A 317 -45.06 40.80 25.42
C LEU A 317 -46.04 41.45 26.38
N THR A 318 -45.52 42.20 27.36
CA THR A 318 -46.30 43.00 28.32
C THR A 318 -46.26 44.45 27.92
N ILE A 319 -47.42 45.09 27.82
CA ILE A 319 -47.59 46.49 27.43
C ILE A 319 -48.30 47.23 28.55
N ALA A 320 -47.74 48.34 28.99
CA ALA A 320 -48.26 49.16 30.08
C ALA A 320 -48.48 50.61 29.60
N PRO A 321 -49.67 50.97 29.11
CA PRO A 321 -50.00 52.32 28.78
C PRO A 321 -49.95 53.24 30.04
N ASP A 322 -49.54 54.48 29.90
CA ASP A 322 -49.58 55.49 30.94
C ASP A 322 -51.03 55.86 31.30
N SER A 323 -51.21 56.46 32.44
CA SER A 323 -52.53 56.87 32.90
C SER A 323 -53.26 57.72 31.85
N GLY A 324 -54.44 57.28 31.44
CA GLY A 324 -55.23 57.98 30.41
C GLY A 324 -54.81 57.67 28.97
N LYS A 325 -53.86 56.79 28.77
CA LYS A 325 -53.40 56.33 27.45
C LYS A 325 -53.91 54.92 27.13
N SER A 326 -53.95 54.58 25.85
CA SER A 326 -54.30 53.27 25.35
C SER A 326 -53.31 52.81 24.26
N ILE A 327 -53.28 51.52 23.97
CA ILE A 327 -52.48 50.99 22.85
C ILE A 327 -53.08 51.47 21.53
N ASP A 328 -52.28 52.15 20.70
CA ASP A 328 -52.67 52.46 19.33
C ASP A 328 -52.54 51.18 18.46
N THR A 329 -53.62 50.46 18.34
CA THR A 329 -53.68 49.17 17.64
C THR A 329 -53.51 49.29 16.13
N THR A 330 -53.66 50.52 15.58
CA THR A 330 -53.53 50.83 14.16
C THR A 330 -52.07 51.03 13.78
N ASN A 331 -51.33 51.74 14.62
CA ASN A 331 -49.93 52.10 14.35
C ASN A 331 -48.92 51.19 15.05
N SER A 332 -49.35 50.38 16.04
CA SER A 332 -48.50 49.34 16.64
C SER A 332 -48.21 48.22 15.62
N LYS A 333 -46.95 47.88 15.44
CA LYS A 333 -46.51 46.97 14.41
C LYS A 333 -45.41 45.98 14.89
N ILE A 334 -45.38 44.80 14.27
CA ILE A 334 -44.23 43.89 14.33
C ILE A 334 -43.66 43.81 12.95
N TYR A 335 -42.37 44.06 12.84
CA TYR A 335 -41.65 44.09 11.57
C TYR A 335 -40.60 42.97 11.51
N LYS A 336 -40.45 42.34 10.36
CA LYS A 336 -39.26 41.55 10.00
C LYS A 336 -38.36 42.32 9.06
N LYS A 337 -37.10 41.91 9.00
CA LYS A 337 -36.16 42.46 8.02
C LYS A 337 -36.56 42.15 6.58
N ASN A 338 -36.40 43.14 5.71
CA ASN A 338 -36.50 42.95 4.27
C ASN A 338 -35.17 42.42 3.69
N ALA A 339 -35.07 42.25 2.39
CA ALA A 339 -33.85 41.78 1.69
C ALA A 339 -32.62 42.67 1.90
N LEU A 340 -32.81 43.94 2.32
CA LEU A 340 -31.73 44.89 2.63
C LEU A 340 -31.35 44.88 4.13
N GLY A 341 -31.89 43.94 4.93
CA GLY A 341 -31.64 43.85 6.37
C GLY A 341 -32.34 44.86 7.22
N LYS A 342 -33.29 45.65 6.69
CA LYS A 342 -34.06 46.69 7.42
C LYS A 342 -35.41 46.16 7.87
N PHE A 343 -35.82 46.46 9.08
CA PHE A 343 -37.12 46.14 9.64
C PHE A 343 -38.23 46.97 9.01
N THR A 344 -38.83 46.49 7.95
CA THR A 344 -39.86 47.24 7.17
C THR A 344 -41.00 46.37 6.66
N VAL A 345 -40.93 45.06 6.83
CA VAL A 345 -42.00 44.15 6.40
C VAL A 345 -42.93 43.90 7.58
N ASP A 346 -44.16 44.44 7.54
CA ASP A 346 -45.18 44.24 8.55
C ASP A 346 -45.61 42.76 8.59
N VAL A 347 -45.51 42.17 9.75
CA VAL A 347 -45.91 40.77 10.05
C VAL A 347 -46.81 40.69 11.27
N THR A 348 -47.36 41.83 11.71
CA THR A 348 -48.16 41.98 12.95
C THR A 348 -49.26 40.92 13.02
N SER A 349 -50.06 40.80 11.97
CA SER A 349 -51.23 39.86 11.94
C SER A 349 -50.87 38.37 12.07
N THR A 350 -49.58 38.06 11.86
CA THR A 350 -49.07 36.68 12.02
C THR A 350 -48.94 36.34 13.53
N PHE A 351 -48.71 37.32 14.39
CA PHE A 351 -48.38 37.10 15.79
C PHE A 351 -49.44 37.67 16.77
N ILE A 352 -50.00 38.81 16.49
CA ILE A 352 -50.89 39.53 17.37
C ILE A 352 -52.15 39.98 16.61
N SER A 353 -53.33 39.59 17.11
CA SER A 353 -54.61 40.11 16.65
C SER A 353 -55.73 39.67 17.61
N PRO A 354 -56.35 40.60 18.37
CA PRO A 354 -56.00 42.04 18.53
C PRO A 354 -54.88 42.26 19.53
N TRP A 355 -54.32 43.47 19.54
CA TRP A 355 -53.39 43.94 20.57
C TRP A 355 -54.08 43.99 21.97
N SER A 356 -53.36 43.52 23.00
CA SER A 356 -53.76 43.62 24.39
C SER A 356 -52.58 43.97 25.29
N THR A 357 -52.83 44.25 26.59
CA THR A 357 -51.76 44.55 27.55
C THR A 357 -50.81 43.35 27.79
N THR A 358 -51.25 42.15 27.47
CA THR A 358 -50.43 40.95 27.49
C THR A 358 -50.66 40.14 26.22
N ASN A 359 -49.67 40.01 25.40
CA ASN A 359 -49.70 39.24 24.15
C ASN A 359 -48.74 38.09 24.23
N THR A 360 -49.11 36.94 23.70
CA THR A 360 -48.21 35.78 23.59
C THR A 360 -48.16 35.27 22.17
N PHE A 361 -46.94 34.97 21.71
CA PHE A 361 -46.70 34.34 20.43
C PHE A 361 -45.46 33.48 20.52
N TYR A 362 -45.15 32.75 19.44
CA TYR A 362 -43.93 31.95 19.36
C TYR A 362 -42.91 32.66 18.47
N MET A 363 -41.63 32.65 18.93
CA MET A 363 -40.54 33.29 18.18
C MET A 363 -40.38 32.68 16.77
N PRO A 364 -40.46 33.48 15.72
CA PRO A 364 -40.25 33.01 14.36
C PRO A 364 -38.75 32.69 14.10
N ALA A 365 -38.48 32.02 12.95
CA ALA A 365 -37.11 31.73 12.51
C ALA A 365 -36.43 32.94 11.83
N TYR A 366 -36.65 34.13 12.37
CA TYR A 366 -36.04 35.38 11.98
C TYR A 366 -36.17 36.46 13.07
N ASP A 367 -35.28 37.46 13.04
CA ASP A 367 -35.34 38.61 13.93
C ASP A 367 -36.57 39.46 13.66
N ILE A 368 -37.17 40.00 14.71
CA ILE A 368 -38.29 40.92 14.64
C ILE A 368 -38.00 42.22 15.40
N LEU A 369 -38.67 43.29 14.99
CA LEU A 369 -38.76 44.55 15.71
C LEU A 369 -40.21 44.75 16.12
N ILE A 370 -40.44 44.97 17.41
CA ILE A 370 -41.76 45.31 17.93
C ILE A 370 -41.79 46.83 18.18
N ASP A 371 -42.74 47.47 17.54
CA ASP A 371 -43.00 48.93 17.68
C ASP A 371 -44.41 49.09 18.20
N VAL A 372 -44.53 49.39 19.51
CA VAL A 372 -45.82 49.66 20.13
C VAL A 372 -45.99 51.18 20.23
N GLN A 373 -47.12 51.66 19.75
CA GLN A 373 -47.53 53.03 19.80
C GLN A 373 -48.70 53.23 20.79
N PHE A 374 -48.81 54.45 21.36
CA PHE A 374 -49.84 54.79 22.36
C PHE A 374 -50.59 56.05 21.92
N ASN A 375 -51.91 56.04 22.15
CA ASN A 375 -52.79 57.21 21.83
C ASN A 375 -52.84 58.18 23.00
#